data_a7b928df6810a11b82aa55b6b5c2d659
#
_entry.id   a7b928df6810a11b82aa55b6b5c2d659
#
_cell.length_a   1.000
_cell.length_b   1.000
_cell.length_c   1.000
_cell.angle_alpha   90.00
_cell.angle_beta   90.00
_cell.angle_gamma   90.00
#
_symmetry.space_group_name_H-M   'P 1'
#
loop_
_entity.id
_entity.type
_entity.pdbx_description
1 polymer ?
#
loop_
_entity_poly.entity_id
_entity_poly.type
_entity_poly.pdbx_seq_one_letter_code
_entity_poly.pdbx_strand_id
1 'polypeptide(L)'
;MAATTPIQDVDLDFNNGVFDSAAFAAATLANWQALASVIDHTLLKPEATRAQMEKLCEEAARYRFACAMVNPVWVSTAVSALSGSGIPVGVVIGFPLGASLISTLRQEATALLRLGARELDMVIPIGQLKSGNHLAVEHTIRTVADLAHLHGALLKVILETALLSVAEKLRASEIAIQAGADFIKTSTGFASGGATAADVALMRGVAGGRCGVKAAGGIRTLANVKALLEAGATRIGASASVAIVRELGAE
;
A
#
# COMPACT_ATOMS: atom_id res chain seq x y z
N MET A 1 -10.14 -28.15 15.38
CA MET A 1 -9.70 -27.18 14.35
C MET A 1 -10.04 -25.82 14.89
N ALA A 2 -9.07 -25.08 15.41
CA ALA A 2 -9.29 -23.72 15.92
C ALA A 2 -9.39 -22.79 14.70
N ALA A 3 -10.51 -22.08 14.60
CA ALA A 3 -10.72 -21.05 13.60
C ALA A 3 -9.75 -19.90 13.91
N THR A 4 -8.72 -19.74 13.08
CA THR A 4 -7.86 -18.54 13.09
C THR A 4 -8.69 -17.40 12.51
N THR A 5 -9.12 -16.49 13.37
CA THR A 5 -9.73 -15.21 13.00
C THR A 5 -8.74 -14.46 12.11
N PRO A 6 -9.14 -14.01 10.91
CA PRO A 6 -8.24 -13.20 10.08
C PRO A 6 -7.96 -11.89 10.81
N ILE A 7 -6.70 -11.44 10.80
CA ILE A 7 -6.24 -10.14 11.34
C ILE A 7 -6.82 -8.94 10.56
N GLN A 8 -7.90 -9.11 9.81
CA GLN A 8 -8.70 -8.01 9.26
C GLN A 8 -9.39 -7.18 10.34
N ASP A 9 -9.50 -7.73 11.56
CA ASP A 9 -9.97 -7.08 12.77
C ASP A 9 -8.85 -6.94 13.83
N VAL A 10 -7.61 -6.67 13.43
CA VAL A 10 -6.77 -5.89 14.32
C VAL A 10 -7.45 -4.53 14.35
N ASP A 11 -8.39 -4.39 15.27
CA ASP A 11 -8.78 -3.10 15.79
C ASP A 11 -7.45 -2.39 16.03
N LEU A 12 -7.10 -1.51 15.11
CA LEU A 12 -6.03 -0.55 15.33
C LEU A 12 -6.61 0.36 16.41
N ASP A 13 -6.64 -0.16 17.65
CA ASP A 13 -7.20 0.53 18.80
C ASP A 13 -6.28 1.71 19.07
N PHE A 14 -6.61 2.81 18.40
CA PHE A 14 -5.94 4.09 18.51
C PHE A 14 -6.25 4.75 19.86
N ASN A 15 -6.11 3.96 20.95
CA ASN A 15 -6.23 4.41 22.31
C ASN A 15 -5.28 5.60 22.50
N ASN A 16 -5.84 6.79 22.59
CA ASN A 16 -5.19 8.08 22.79
C ASN A 16 -4.34 8.63 21.62
N GLY A 17 -4.53 8.20 20.36
CA GLY A 17 -3.84 8.77 19.20
C GLY A 17 -2.37 8.41 19.05
N VAL A 18 -1.85 7.50 19.86
CA VAL A 18 -0.46 7.00 19.78
C VAL A 18 -0.46 5.56 19.29
N PHE A 19 0.17 5.32 18.13
CA PHE A 19 0.35 3.97 17.58
C PHE A 19 1.60 3.32 18.18
N ASP A 20 1.46 2.15 18.82
CA ASP A 20 2.58 1.38 19.34
C ASP A 20 3.23 0.52 18.23
N SER A 21 4.24 1.08 17.58
CA SER A 21 4.98 0.42 16.51
C SER A 21 5.72 -0.84 17.00
N ALA A 22 6.20 -0.86 18.23
CA ALA A 22 6.96 -1.99 18.77
C ALA A 22 6.03 -3.18 19.04
N ALA A 23 4.88 -2.93 19.67
CA ALA A 23 3.88 -3.97 19.91
C ALA A 23 3.34 -4.54 18.59
N PHE A 24 3.03 -3.66 17.61
CA PHE A 24 2.57 -4.09 16.28
C PHE A 24 3.62 -4.94 15.55
N ALA A 25 4.89 -4.50 15.55
CA ALA A 25 5.98 -5.25 14.93
C ALA A 25 6.17 -6.62 15.58
N ALA A 26 6.15 -6.69 16.94
CA ALA A 26 6.26 -7.95 17.67
C ALA A 26 5.12 -8.92 17.32
N ALA A 27 3.87 -8.45 17.30
CA ALA A 27 2.71 -9.27 16.94
C ALA A 27 2.78 -9.75 15.49
N THR A 28 3.17 -8.87 14.56
CA THR A 28 3.29 -9.18 13.13
C THR A 28 4.40 -10.19 12.86
N LEU A 29 5.51 -10.13 13.59
CA LEU A 29 6.66 -11.03 13.42
C LEU A 29 6.55 -12.32 14.25
N ALA A 30 5.46 -12.54 14.98
CA ALA A 30 5.26 -13.73 15.81
C ALA A 30 5.19 -15.02 14.98
N ASN A 31 4.70 -14.96 13.76
CA ASN A 31 4.63 -16.07 12.82
C ASN A 31 4.47 -15.57 11.38
N TRP A 32 4.71 -16.45 10.40
CA TRP A 32 4.66 -16.08 9.00
C TRP A 32 3.24 -15.69 8.50
N GLN A 33 2.17 -16.23 9.11
CA GLN A 33 0.79 -15.91 8.76
C GLN A 33 0.45 -14.46 9.15
N ALA A 34 0.83 -14.06 10.36
CA ALA A 34 0.69 -12.67 10.80
C ALA A 34 1.50 -11.73 9.91
N LEU A 35 2.71 -12.12 9.52
CA LEU A 35 3.51 -11.33 8.59
C LEU A 35 2.87 -11.24 7.20
N ALA A 36 2.37 -12.35 6.65
CA ALA A 36 1.73 -12.37 5.34
C ALA A 36 0.51 -11.45 5.28
N SER A 37 -0.28 -11.39 6.35
CA SER A 37 -1.51 -10.58 6.43
C SER A 37 -1.28 -9.06 6.34
N VAL A 38 -0.03 -8.59 6.42
CA VAL A 38 0.34 -7.18 6.24
C VAL A 38 1.18 -6.93 4.99
N ILE A 39 1.33 -7.92 4.10
CA ILE A 39 2.12 -7.79 2.87
C ILE A 39 1.19 -7.71 1.65
N ASP A 40 1.35 -6.66 0.84
CA ASP A 40 0.81 -6.58 -0.52
C ASP A 40 1.79 -7.30 -1.47
N HIS A 41 1.39 -8.50 -1.93
CA HIS A 41 2.17 -9.26 -2.90
C HIS A 41 2.09 -8.59 -4.27
N THR A 42 3.22 -8.14 -4.81
CA THR A 42 3.26 -7.09 -5.82
C THR A 42 3.97 -7.52 -7.09
N LEU A 43 3.32 -7.33 -8.26
CA LEU A 43 3.96 -7.46 -9.57
C LEU A 43 3.52 -6.31 -10.48
N LEU A 44 4.41 -5.32 -10.66
CA LEU A 44 4.16 -4.08 -11.41
C LEU A 44 5.11 -3.92 -12.61
N LYS A 45 5.91 -4.93 -12.93
CA LYS A 45 6.79 -4.88 -14.11
C LYS A 45 5.95 -4.72 -15.39
N PRO A 46 6.30 -3.79 -16.30
CA PRO A 46 5.52 -3.56 -17.51
C PRO A 46 5.50 -4.78 -18.46
N GLU A 47 6.55 -5.59 -18.42
CA GLU A 47 6.69 -6.82 -19.21
C GLU A 47 6.03 -8.06 -18.57
N ALA A 48 5.35 -7.90 -17.42
CA ALA A 48 4.72 -9.02 -16.73
C ALA A 48 3.68 -9.72 -17.61
N THR A 49 3.78 -11.04 -17.69
CA THR A 49 2.91 -11.89 -18.50
C THR A 49 1.69 -12.39 -17.73
N ARG A 50 0.67 -12.90 -18.45
CA ARG A 50 -0.51 -13.53 -17.85
C ARG A 50 -0.12 -14.66 -16.89
N ALA A 51 0.78 -15.55 -17.27
CA ALA A 51 1.21 -16.66 -16.43
C ALA A 51 1.86 -16.18 -15.11
N GLN A 52 2.60 -15.06 -15.15
CA GLN A 52 3.17 -14.47 -13.96
C GLN A 52 2.09 -13.82 -13.06
N MET A 53 1.03 -13.26 -13.65
CA MET A 53 -0.11 -12.73 -12.88
C MET A 53 -0.93 -13.84 -12.22
N GLU A 54 -1.18 -14.93 -12.95
CA GLU A 54 -1.87 -16.11 -12.41
C GLU A 54 -1.08 -16.71 -11.24
N LYS A 55 0.23 -16.83 -11.38
CA LYS A 55 1.14 -17.26 -10.30
C LYS A 55 1.10 -16.30 -9.11
N LEU A 56 1.14 -14.98 -9.33
CA LEU A 56 1.00 -13.98 -8.25
C LEU A 56 -0.28 -14.21 -7.44
N CYS A 57 -1.41 -14.43 -8.13
CA CYS A 57 -2.70 -14.65 -7.50
C CYS A 57 -2.75 -15.98 -6.73
N GLU A 58 -2.18 -17.06 -7.29
CA GLU A 58 -2.05 -18.35 -6.62
C GLU A 58 -1.22 -18.21 -5.32
N GLU A 59 -0.07 -17.55 -5.40
CA GLU A 59 0.78 -17.27 -4.25
C GLU A 59 0.05 -16.39 -3.21
N ALA A 60 -0.67 -15.35 -3.67
CA ALA A 60 -1.44 -14.48 -2.77
C ALA A 60 -2.52 -15.26 -2.00
N ALA A 61 -3.24 -16.15 -2.66
CA ALA A 61 -4.24 -17.02 -2.05
C ALA A 61 -3.61 -18.06 -1.10
N ARG A 62 -2.53 -18.73 -1.55
CA ARG A 62 -1.83 -19.77 -0.77
C ARG A 62 -1.28 -19.24 0.54
N TYR A 63 -0.55 -18.12 0.50
CA TYR A 63 0.08 -17.52 1.67
C TYR A 63 -0.83 -16.55 2.42
N ARG A 64 -2.05 -16.29 1.91
CA ARG A 64 -3.02 -15.35 2.49
C ARG A 64 -2.43 -13.95 2.67
N PHE A 65 -1.75 -13.45 1.64
CA PHE A 65 -1.26 -12.08 1.64
C PHE A 65 -2.40 -11.05 1.77
N ALA A 66 -2.09 -9.88 2.31
CA ALA A 66 -3.07 -8.82 2.52
C ALA A 66 -3.77 -8.38 1.23
N CYS A 67 -3.03 -8.37 0.12
CA CYS A 67 -3.51 -7.91 -1.18
C CYS A 67 -2.63 -8.46 -2.31
N ALA A 68 -3.20 -8.69 -3.49
CA ALA A 68 -2.45 -8.89 -4.73
C ALA A 68 -2.42 -7.56 -5.50
N MET A 69 -1.24 -6.93 -5.60
CA MET A 69 -1.07 -5.61 -6.20
C MET A 69 -0.59 -5.71 -7.64
N VAL A 70 -1.39 -5.19 -8.58
CA VAL A 70 -1.16 -5.34 -10.03
C VAL A 70 -1.26 -4.01 -10.79
N ASN A 71 -0.82 -4.00 -12.05
CA ASN A 71 -1.09 -2.90 -12.99
C ASN A 71 -2.55 -2.94 -13.51
N PRO A 72 -3.12 -1.80 -13.93
CA PRO A 72 -4.50 -1.67 -14.40
C PRO A 72 -4.95 -2.73 -15.40
N VAL A 73 -4.13 -3.04 -16.39
CA VAL A 73 -4.42 -4.03 -17.45
C VAL A 73 -4.71 -5.44 -16.91
N TRP A 74 -4.25 -5.77 -15.71
CA TRP A 74 -4.36 -7.09 -15.11
C TRP A 74 -5.50 -7.25 -14.09
N VAL A 75 -6.24 -6.17 -13.77
CA VAL A 75 -7.28 -6.21 -12.71
C VAL A 75 -8.31 -7.30 -12.96
N SER A 76 -8.89 -7.38 -14.17
CA SER A 76 -9.89 -8.41 -14.49
C SER A 76 -9.34 -9.83 -14.35
N THR A 77 -8.08 -10.05 -14.76
CA THR A 77 -7.42 -11.36 -14.62
C THR A 77 -7.23 -11.70 -13.14
N ALA A 78 -6.73 -10.76 -12.33
CA ALA A 78 -6.49 -10.97 -10.91
C ALA A 78 -7.81 -11.18 -10.13
N VAL A 79 -8.84 -10.40 -10.40
CA VAL A 79 -10.16 -10.56 -9.77
C VAL A 79 -10.76 -11.94 -10.07
N SER A 80 -10.66 -12.39 -11.33
CA SER A 80 -11.11 -13.72 -11.71
C SER A 80 -10.32 -14.83 -11.00
N ALA A 81 -8.98 -14.72 -10.98
CA ALA A 81 -8.10 -15.73 -10.38
C ALA A 81 -8.24 -15.81 -8.85
N LEU A 82 -8.57 -14.69 -8.18
CA LEU A 82 -8.73 -14.63 -6.72
C LEU A 82 -10.18 -14.82 -6.26
N SER A 83 -11.10 -15.13 -7.17
CA SER A 83 -12.51 -15.36 -6.82
C SER A 83 -12.63 -16.45 -5.76
N GLY A 84 -13.36 -16.15 -4.67
CA GLY A 84 -13.55 -17.09 -3.55
C GLY A 84 -12.39 -17.23 -2.59
N SER A 85 -11.21 -16.62 -2.84
CA SER A 85 -10.05 -16.68 -1.93
C SER A 85 -10.16 -15.75 -0.72
N GLY A 86 -10.95 -14.69 -0.82
CA GLY A 86 -11.02 -13.60 0.16
C GLY A 86 -9.86 -12.59 0.07
N ILE A 87 -8.92 -12.77 -0.87
CA ILE A 87 -7.80 -11.83 -1.07
C ILE A 87 -8.23 -10.68 -1.99
N PRO A 88 -8.11 -9.42 -1.55
CA PRO A 88 -8.45 -8.28 -2.39
C PRO A 88 -7.44 -8.06 -3.51
N VAL A 89 -7.91 -7.52 -4.63
CA VAL A 89 -7.06 -7.01 -5.71
C VAL A 89 -6.81 -5.54 -5.48
N GLY A 90 -5.53 -5.18 -5.37
CA GLY A 90 -5.06 -3.80 -5.38
C GLY A 90 -4.51 -3.41 -6.75
N VAL A 91 -4.63 -2.15 -7.09
CA VAL A 91 -4.17 -1.61 -8.37
C VAL A 91 -3.55 -0.24 -8.21
N VAL A 92 -2.51 0.03 -9.00
CA VAL A 92 -1.89 1.36 -9.06
C VAL A 92 -2.64 2.27 -10.03
N ILE A 93 -2.71 3.58 -9.72
CA ILE A 93 -3.33 4.60 -10.59
C ILE A 93 -2.46 5.86 -10.67
N GLY A 94 -2.50 6.57 -11.81
CA GLY A 94 -1.60 7.70 -12.07
C GLY A 94 -0.12 7.33 -11.96
N PHE A 95 0.18 6.10 -12.15
CA PHE A 95 1.44 5.45 -11.78
C PHE A 95 2.38 5.28 -12.98
N PRO A 96 3.72 5.41 -12.79
CA PRO A 96 4.39 5.73 -11.53
C PRO A 96 4.67 7.22 -11.30
N LEU A 97 4.21 8.11 -12.18
CA LEU A 97 4.68 9.50 -12.27
C LEU A 97 3.85 10.51 -11.48
N GLY A 98 2.58 10.24 -11.17
CA GLY A 98 1.67 11.21 -10.56
C GLY A 98 1.40 12.43 -11.44
N ALA A 99 1.55 12.30 -12.78
CA ALA A 99 1.50 13.41 -13.73
C ALA A 99 0.25 13.40 -14.63
N SER A 100 -0.80 12.71 -14.19
CA SER A 100 -2.07 12.62 -14.93
C SER A 100 -3.01 13.78 -14.58
N LEU A 101 -3.91 14.12 -15.51
CA LEU A 101 -5.01 15.02 -15.20
C LEU A 101 -5.97 14.38 -14.20
N ILE A 102 -6.57 15.18 -13.32
CA ILE A 102 -7.53 14.70 -12.32
C ILE A 102 -8.74 14.00 -12.96
N SER A 103 -9.20 14.49 -14.12
CA SER A 103 -10.28 13.86 -14.89
C SER A 103 -9.91 12.45 -15.36
N THR A 104 -8.67 12.24 -15.78
CA THR A 104 -8.14 10.93 -16.20
C THR A 104 -8.04 9.99 -15.00
N LEU A 105 -7.49 10.46 -13.88
CA LEU A 105 -7.41 9.67 -12.64
C LEU A 105 -8.79 9.21 -12.15
N ARG A 106 -9.77 10.12 -12.21
CA ARG A 106 -11.15 9.82 -11.85
C ARG A 106 -11.75 8.73 -12.75
N GLN A 107 -11.53 8.80 -14.05
CA GLN A 107 -12.00 7.79 -15.00
C GLN A 107 -11.29 6.44 -14.78
N GLU A 108 -9.97 6.44 -14.60
CA GLU A 108 -9.17 5.26 -14.31
C GLU A 108 -9.66 4.58 -13.02
N ALA A 109 -9.76 5.32 -11.92
CA ALA A 109 -10.25 4.80 -10.64
C ALA A 109 -11.65 4.20 -10.78
N THR A 110 -12.59 4.92 -11.44
CA THR A 110 -13.96 4.44 -11.64
C THR A 110 -13.99 3.13 -12.43
N ALA A 111 -13.20 3.02 -13.50
CA ALA A 111 -13.14 1.81 -14.32
C ALA A 111 -12.59 0.61 -13.52
N LEU A 112 -11.51 0.82 -12.77
CA LEU A 112 -10.85 -0.24 -12.00
C LEU A 112 -11.69 -0.73 -10.81
N LEU A 113 -12.38 0.17 -10.12
CA LEU A 113 -13.32 -0.18 -9.04
C LEU A 113 -14.50 -1.01 -9.57
N ARG A 114 -15.04 -0.65 -10.74
CA ARG A 114 -16.09 -1.43 -11.41
C ARG A 114 -15.62 -2.81 -11.85
N LEU A 115 -14.34 -2.97 -12.19
CA LEU A 115 -13.74 -4.26 -12.52
C LEU A 115 -13.47 -5.13 -11.29
N GLY A 116 -13.65 -4.60 -10.07
CA GLY A 116 -13.55 -5.35 -8.83
C GLY A 116 -12.30 -5.06 -8.00
N ALA A 117 -11.49 -4.07 -8.34
CA ALA A 117 -10.41 -3.61 -7.45
C ALA A 117 -10.99 -3.15 -6.10
N ARG A 118 -10.26 -3.44 -5.01
CA ARG A 118 -10.65 -3.08 -3.64
C ARG A 118 -9.62 -2.21 -2.93
N GLU A 119 -8.44 -2.04 -3.49
CA GLU A 119 -7.40 -1.16 -2.98
C GLU A 119 -6.79 -0.37 -4.14
N LEU A 120 -6.69 0.93 -4.01
CA LEU A 120 -6.07 1.82 -5.00
C LEU A 120 -4.79 2.41 -4.41
N ASP A 121 -3.67 2.27 -5.11
CA ASP A 121 -2.40 2.93 -4.77
C ASP A 121 -2.15 4.06 -5.76
N MET A 122 -2.46 5.33 -5.39
CA MET A 122 -2.27 6.49 -6.26
C MET A 122 -0.97 7.23 -5.97
N VAL A 123 -0.32 7.77 -7.00
CA VAL A 123 0.80 8.69 -6.84
C VAL A 123 0.30 10.13 -6.76
N ILE A 124 0.81 10.90 -5.79
CA ILE A 124 0.49 12.33 -5.69
C ILE A 124 0.98 13.11 -6.93
N PRO A 125 0.37 14.25 -7.26
CA PRO A 125 0.91 15.15 -8.29
C PRO A 125 2.15 15.87 -7.76
N ILE A 126 3.31 15.19 -7.81
CA ILE A 126 4.59 15.60 -7.18
C ILE A 126 5.01 17.01 -7.63
N GLY A 127 4.89 17.32 -8.92
CA GLY A 127 5.23 18.64 -9.45
C GLY A 127 4.36 19.76 -8.87
N GLN A 128 3.07 19.49 -8.61
CA GLN A 128 2.17 20.46 -7.96
C GLN A 128 2.56 20.67 -6.48
N LEU A 129 2.91 19.58 -5.78
CA LEU A 129 3.39 19.68 -4.41
C LEU A 129 4.65 20.55 -4.32
N LYS A 130 5.65 20.28 -5.17
CA LYS A 130 6.91 21.05 -5.23
C LYS A 130 6.72 22.51 -5.62
N SER A 131 5.67 22.82 -6.38
CA SER A 131 5.30 24.18 -6.76
C SER A 131 4.48 24.89 -5.67
N GLY A 132 4.24 24.26 -4.51
CA GLY A 132 3.45 24.83 -3.42
C GLY A 132 1.94 24.81 -3.65
N ASN A 133 1.46 24.18 -4.73
CA ASN A 133 0.03 24.10 -5.04
C ASN A 133 -0.68 23.00 -4.24
N HIS A 134 -0.67 23.16 -2.91
CA HIS A 134 -1.17 22.16 -1.96
C HIS A 134 -2.66 21.88 -2.13
N LEU A 135 -3.47 22.89 -2.47
CA LEU A 135 -4.91 22.71 -2.70
C LEU A 135 -5.19 21.79 -3.89
N ALA A 136 -4.40 21.89 -4.97
CA ALA A 136 -4.56 20.99 -6.11
C ALA A 136 -4.16 19.55 -5.75
N VAL A 137 -3.12 19.37 -4.93
CA VAL A 137 -2.72 18.04 -4.42
C VAL A 137 -3.84 17.45 -3.58
N GLU A 138 -4.36 18.19 -2.61
CA GLU A 138 -5.47 17.78 -1.74
C GLU A 138 -6.72 17.41 -2.56
N HIS A 139 -7.13 18.29 -3.48
CA HIS A 139 -8.30 18.06 -4.32
C HIS A 139 -8.16 16.78 -5.16
N THR A 140 -6.96 16.53 -5.71
CA THR A 140 -6.69 15.33 -6.49
C THR A 140 -6.84 14.07 -5.64
N ILE A 141 -6.25 14.05 -4.44
CA ILE A 141 -6.33 12.89 -3.54
C ILE A 141 -7.77 12.67 -3.08
N ARG A 142 -8.47 13.73 -2.62
CA ARG A 142 -9.85 13.66 -2.14
C ARG A 142 -10.79 13.12 -3.20
N THR A 143 -10.64 13.55 -4.46
CA THR A 143 -11.46 13.04 -5.58
C THR A 143 -11.35 11.52 -5.72
N VAL A 144 -10.16 10.96 -5.52
CA VAL A 144 -9.95 9.50 -5.61
C VAL A 144 -10.37 8.80 -4.33
N ALA A 145 -10.14 9.40 -3.15
CA ALA A 145 -10.56 8.87 -1.86
C ALA A 145 -12.09 8.69 -1.81
N ASP A 146 -12.83 9.73 -2.17
CA ASP A 146 -14.31 9.70 -2.18
C ASP A 146 -14.84 8.60 -3.11
N LEU A 147 -14.21 8.41 -4.28
CA LEU A 147 -14.56 7.33 -5.21
C LEU A 147 -14.25 5.94 -4.64
N ALA A 148 -13.09 5.76 -4.04
CA ALA A 148 -12.69 4.50 -3.42
C ALA A 148 -13.67 4.11 -2.31
N HIS A 149 -13.93 5.04 -1.39
CA HIS A 149 -14.84 4.83 -0.26
C HIS A 149 -16.29 4.57 -0.69
N LEU A 150 -16.78 5.26 -1.73
CA LEU A 150 -18.11 5.00 -2.30
C LEU A 150 -18.27 3.55 -2.79
N HIS A 151 -17.16 2.90 -3.19
CA HIS A 151 -17.14 1.51 -3.64
C HIS A 151 -16.66 0.52 -2.57
N GLY A 152 -16.49 0.97 -1.31
CA GLY A 152 -15.98 0.14 -0.21
C GLY A 152 -14.53 -0.32 -0.43
N ALA A 153 -13.73 0.49 -1.12
CA ALA A 153 -12.32 0.24 -1.39
C ALA A 153 -11.43 1.17 -0.58
N LEU A 154 -10.17 0.79 -0.38
CA LEU A 154 -9.16 1.58 0.32
C LEU A 154 -8.34 2.43 -0.67
N LEU A 155 -7.92 3.62 -0.22
CA LEU A 155 -6.96 4.45 -0.92
C LEU A 155 -5.63 4.51 -0.18
N LYS A 156 -4.52 4.16 -0.87
CA LYS A 156 -3.16 4.38 -0.40
C LYS A 156 -2.49 5.43 -1.28
N VAL A 157 -1.92 6.45 -0.65
CA VAL A 157 -1.34 7.62 -1.33
C VAL A 157 0.18 7.53 -1.32
N ILE A 158 0.78 7.35 -2.51
CA ILE A 158 2.23 7.25 -2.71
C ILE A 158 2.82 8.65 -2.76
N LEU A 159 3.71 8.96 -1.83
CA LEU A 159 4.38 10.25 -1.73
C LEU A 159 5.60 10.34 -2.66
N GLU A 160 6.27 9.22 -2.96
CA GLU A 160 7.57 9.10 -3.63
C GLU A 160 8.66 9.85 -2.85
N THR A 161 8.92 9.37 -1.65
CA THR A 161 9.78 10.05 -0.65
C THR A 161 11.18 10.36 -1.16
N ALA A 162 11.72 9.58 -2.08
CA ALA A 162 13.04 9.82 -2.67
C ALA A 162 13.13 11.14 -3.47
N LEU A 163 12.01 11.69 -3.90
CA LEU A 163 11.94 12.95 -4.66
C LEU A 163 11.62 14.17 -3.78
N LEU A 164 11.39 13.97 -2.48
CA LEU A 164 10.88 14.97 -1.55
C LEU A 164 11.90 15.34 -0.47
N SER A 165 11.99 16.62 -0.15
CA SER A 165 12.63 17.09 1.08
C SER A 165 11.86 16.68 2.32
N VAL A 166 12.46 16.76 3.51
CA VAL A 166 11.78 16.45 4.77
C VAL A 166 10.50 17.30 4.95
N ALA A 167 10.56 18.59 4.67
CA ALA A 167 9.42 19.49 4.77
C ALA A 167 8.30 19.09 3.80
N GLU A 168 8.64 18.71 2.56
CA GLU A 168 7.67 18.23 1.57
C GLU A 168 7.04 16.89 1.99
N LYS A 169 7.81 15.95 2.56
CA LYS A 169 7.30 14.68 3.10
C LYS A 169 6.27 14.91 4.21
N LEU A 170 6.58 15.79 5.16
CA LEU A 170 5.65 16.16 6.24
C LEU A 170 4.37 16.77 5.66
N ARG A 171 4.50 17.72 4.74
CA ARG A 171 3.36 18.40 4.13
C ARG A 171 2.51 17.45 3.28
N ALA A 172 3.13 16.61 2.46
CA ALA A 172 2.42 15.63 1.62
C ALA A 172 1.68 14.59 2.48
N SER A 173 2.29 14.12 3.57
CA SER A 173 1.65 13.20 4.51
C SER A 173 0.40 13.83 5.12
N GLU A 174 0.50 15.07 5.62
CA GLU A 174 -0.64 15.76 6.22
C GLU A 174 -1.76 16.01 5.20
N ILE A 175 -1.43 16.48 3.99
CA ILE A 175 -2.41 16.67 2.91
C ILE A 175 -3.12 15.36 2.58
N ALA A 176 -2.38 14.26 2.44
CA ALA A 176 -2.96 12.96 2.10
C ALA A 176 -3.96 12.47 3.16
N ILE A 177 -3.60 12.61 4.43
CA ILE A 177 -4.46 12.24 5.57
C ILE A 177 -5.73 13.10 5.60
N GLN A 178 -5.60 14.43 5.47
CA GLN A 178 -6.73 15.36 5.45
C GLN A 178 -7.65 15.13 4.24
N ALA A 179 -7.10 14.64 3.13
CA ALA A 179 -7.85 14.30 1.93
C ALA A 179 -8.54 12.93 1.99
N GLY A 180 -8.38 12.15 3.07
CA GLY A 180 -9.07 10.89 3.30
C GLY A 180 -8.28 9.64 2.88
N ALA A 181 -6.94 9.71 2.81
CA ALA A 181 -6.13 8.51 2.57
C ALA A 181 -6.25 7.51 3.73
N ASP A 182 -6.51 6.23 3.43
CA ASP A 182 -6.47 5.14 4.42
C ASP A 182 -5.02 4.77 4.77
N PHE A 183 -4.12 4.94 3.81
CA PHE A 183 -2.68 4.78 4.01
C PHE A 183 -1.89 5.88 3.29
N ILE A 184 -0.81 6.34 3.90
CA ILE A 184 0.27 7.03 3.21
C ILE A 184 1.37 6.01 2.88
N LYS A 185 1.91 6.05 1.65
CA LYS A 185 2.88 5.07 1.14
C LYS A 185 4.17 5.77 0.72
N THR A 186 5.31 5.15 1.01
CA THR A 186 6.62 5.75 0.74
C THR A 186 6.91 5.91 -0.75
N SER A 187 6.85 4.85 -1.55
CA SER A 187 7.51 4.81 -2.86
C SER A 187 6.75 3.98 -3.89
N THR A 188 6.96 4.30 -5.16
CA THR A 188 6.48 3.50 -6.29
C THR A 188 7.32 2.24 -6.51
N GLY A 189 8.62 2.29 -6.20
CA GLY A 189 9.60 1.28 -6.57
C GLY A 189 10.21 1.48 -7.97
N PHE A 190 9.86 2.58 -8.67
CA PHE A 190 10.37 2.93 -10.00
C PHE A 190 11.32 4.14 -9.99
N ALA A 191 11.39 4.88 -8.88
CA ALA A 191 12.38 5.93 -8.68
C ALA A 191 13.73 5.34 -8.20
N SER A 192 14.73 6.21 -8.07
CA SER A 192 16.09 5.84 -7.63
C SER A 192 16.17 5.36 -6.18
N GLY A 193 15.14 5.64 -5.35
CA GLY A 193 15.06 5.24 -3.94
C GLY A 193 13.86 4.35 -3.64
N GLY A 194 13.88 3.75 -2.45
CA GLY A 194 12.79 2.92 -1.91
C GLY A 194 12.45 3.31 -0.47
N ALA A 195 11.76 2.42 0.25
CA ALA A 195 11.42 2.65 1.65
C ALA A 195 12.66 2.69 2.54
N THR A 196 12.71 3.68 3.42
CA THR A 196 13.70 3.77 4.51
C THR A 196 13.00 3.80 5.86
N ALA A 197 13.62 3.25 6.90
CA ALA A 197 13.09 3.32 8.26
C ALA A 197 12.90 4.78 8.72
N ALA A 198 13.81 5.68 8.32
CA ALA A 198 13.72 7.11 8.64
C ALA A 198 12.47 7.77 8.02
N ASP A 199 12.15 7.48 6.74
CA ASP A 199 10.96 8.01 6.09
C ASP A 199 9.68 7.42 6.71
N VAL A 200 9.67 6.12 7.02
CA VAL A 200 8.55 5.46 7.67
C VAL A 200 8.31 6.07 9.06
N ALA A 201 9.35 6.26 9.88
CA ALA A 201 9.22 6.89 11.21
C ALA A 201 8.68 8.32 11.11
N LEU A 202 9.17 9.11 10.14
CA LEU A 202 8.69 10.46 9.88
C LEU A 202 7.20 10.46 9.49
N MET A 203 6.80 9.58 8.56
CA MET A 203 5.43 9.44 8.12
C MET A 203 4.52 8.93 9.25
N ARG A 204 4.99 8.00 10.08
CA ARG A 204 4.26 7.51 11.27
C ARG A 204 4.06 8.63 12.28
N GLY A 205 5.07 9.48 12.51
CA GLY A 205 4.94 10.64 13.38
C GLY A 205 3.82 11.59 12.93
N VAL A 206 3.67 11.81 11.62
CA VAL A 206 2.56 12.60 11.06
C VAL A 206 1.24 11.85 11.14
N ALA A 207 1.22 10.57 10.78
CA ALA A 207 0.01 9.77 10.77
C ALA A 207 -0.59 9.62 12.18
N GLY A 208 0.26 9.47 13.19
CA GLY A 208 -0.21 9.09 14.54
C GLY A 208 -1.04 7.82 14.43
N GLY A 209 -2.28 7.89 14.90
CA GLY A 209 -3.29 6.86 14.71
C GLY A 209 -4.29 7.12 13.58
N ARG A 210 -4.16 8.21 12.80
CA ARG A 210 -5.20 8.65 11.83
C ARG A 210 -5.26 7.83 10.55
N CYS A 211 -4.16 7.20 10.14
CA CYS A 211 -4.09 6.32 8.96
C CYS A 211 -2.95 5.31 9.06
N GLY A 212 -2.95 4.31 8.17
CA GLY A 212 -1.86 3.36 8.01
C GLY A 212 -0.63 3.99 7.35
N VAL A 213 0.54 3.35 7.54
CA VAL A 213 1.77 3.68 6.81
C VAL A 213 2.21 2.45 6.03
N LYS A 214 2.29 2.56 4.70
CA LYS A 214 2.79 1.49 3.83
C LYS A 214 4.22 1.78 3.40
N ALA A 215 5.12 0.83 3.65
CA ALA A 215 6.48 0.84 3.13
C ALA A 215 6.56 0.02 1.85
N ALA A 216 7.13 0.55 0.78
CA ALA A 216 7.32 -0.15 -0.48
C ALA A 216 8.57 0.34 -1.23
N GLY A 217 9.11 -0.51 -2.11
CA GLY A 217 10.32 -0.22 -2.88
C GLY A 217 11.59 -0.72 -2.19
N GLY A 218 12.30 -1.64 -2.85
CA GLY A 218 13.59 -2.17 -2.38
C GLY A 218 13.52 -3.21 -1.26
N ILE A 219 12.34 -3.67 -0.82
CA ILE A 219 12.16 -4.60 0.29
C ILE A 219 12.32 -6.03 -0.20
N ARG A 220 13.34 -6.75 0.28
CA ARG A 220 13.70 -8.08 -0.24
C ARG A 220 13.92 -9.15 0.82
N THR A 221 14.12 -8.79 2.09
CA THR A 221 14.45 -9.70 3.20
C THR A 221 13.58 -9.45 4.42
N LEU A 222 13.47 -10.45 5.29
CA LEU A 222 12.79 -10.30 6.57
C LEU A 222 13.43 -9.20 7.43
N ALA A 223 14.76 -9.04 7.38
CA ALA A 223 15.45 -7.98 8.10
C ALA A 223 15.01 -6.57 7.65
N ASN A 224 14.80 -6.36 6.33
CA ASN A 224 14.24 -5.10 5.83
C ASN A 224 12.83 -4.87 6.36
N VAL A 225 11.98 -5.91 6.33
CA VAL A 225 10.60 -5.81 6.84
C VAL A 225 10.58 -5.48 8.31
N LYS A 226 11.38 -6.18 9.13
CA LYS A 226 11.49 -5.94 10.57
C LYS A 226 11.81 -4.47 10.87
N ALA A 227 12.85 -3.91 10.25
CA ALA A 227 13.24 -2.53 10.46
C ALA A 227 12.13 -1.52 10.08
N LEU A 228 11.34 -1.81 9.04
CA LEU A 228 10.24 -0.95 8.60
C LEU A 228 9.01 -1.05 9.52
N LEU A 229 8.68 -2.25 10.02
CA LEU A 229 7.61 -2.44 11.01
C LEU A 229 7.96 -1.74 12.33
N GLU A 230 9.18 -1.90 12.83
CA GLU A 230 9.67 -1.23 14.03
C GLU A 230 9.67 0.30 13.89
N ALA A 231 9.89 0.81 12.66
CA ALA A 231 9.76 2.24 12.34
C ALA A 231 8.30 2.73 12.24
N GLY A 232 7.30 1.83 12.27
CA GLY A 232 5.89 2.19 12.28
C GLY A 232 5.12 1.91 10.99
N ALA A 233 5.68 1.12 10.05
CA ALA A 233 4.87 0.61 8.94
C ALA A 233 3.83 -0.38 9.44
N THR A 234 2.62 -0.30 8.87
CA THR A 234 1.51 -1.24 9.13
C THR A 234 1.15 -2.05 7.89
N ARG A 235 1.78 -1.77 6.76
CA ARG A 235 1.64 -2.48 5.50
C ARG A 235 2.97 -2.48 4.76
N ILE A 236 3.29 -3.57 4.11
CA ILE A 236 4.53 -3.76 3.33
C ILE A 236 4.15 -4.09 1.88
N GLY A 237 4.73 -3.37 0.91
CA GLY A 237 4.62 -3.71 -0.51
C GLY A 237 5.92 -4.35 -0.99
N ALA A 238 5.88 -5.62 -1.39
CA ALA A 238 7.06 -6.34 -1.85
C ALA A 238 6.76 -7.29 -3.01
N SER A 239 7.71 -7.45 -3.92
CA SER A 239 7.70 -8.52 -4.94
C SER A 239 8.38 -9.80 -4.45
N ALA A 240 9.19 -9.71 -3.40
CA ALA A 240 9.88 -10.85 -2.79
C ALA A 240 9.07 -11.49 -1.64
N SER A 241 7.76 -11.27 -1.59
CA SER A 241 6.88 -11.62 -0.46
C SER A 241 7.01 -13.08 -0.03
N VAL A 242 7.01 -14.00 -0.99
CA VAL A 242 7.16 -15.46 -0.72
C VAL A 242 8.50 -15.78 -0.06
N ALA A 243 9.59 -15.20 -0.58
CA ALA A 243 10.91 -15.39 0.03
C ALA A 243 10.95 -14.83 1.47
N ILE A 244 10.35 -13.66 1.70
CA ILE A 244 10.30 -13.01 3.02
C ILE A 244 9.55 -13.87 4.04
N VAL A 245 8.35 -14.39 3.70
CA VAL A 245 7.59 -15.22 4.64
C VAL A 245 8.23 -16.59 4.88
N ARG A 246 8.99 -17.11 3.90
CA ARG A 246 9.79 -18.33 4.07
C ARG A 246 10.95 -18.17 5.04
N GLU A 247 11.56 -16.99 5.13
CA GLU A 247 12.56 -16.70 6.17
C GLU A 247 11.96 -16.82 7.59
N LEU A 248 10.63 -16.71 7.73
CA LEU A 248 9.89 -16.89 9.00
C LEU A 248 9.16 -18.25 9.10
N GLY A 249 9.54 -19.23 8.29
CA GLY A 249 9.12 -20.63 8.39
C GLY A 249 7.88 -20.99 7.56
N ALA A 250 7.48 -20.21 6.56
CA ALA A 250 6.46 -20.62 5.59
C ALA A 250 7.02 -21.70 4.64
N GLU A 251 6.18 -22.67 4.24
CA GLU A 251 6.51 -23.75 3.29
C GLU A 251 6.09 -23.41 1.84
#